data_60e55ff8e671c8f2224293137c3b2283
#
_entry.id   60e55ff8e671c8f2224293137c3b2283
#
_cell.length_a   1.000
_cell.length_b   1.000
_cell.length_c   1.000
_cell.angle_alpha   90.00
_cell.angle_beta   90.00
_cell.angle_gamma   90.00
#
_symmetry.space_group_name_H-M   'P 1'
#
loop_
_entity.id
_entity.type
_entity.pdbx_description
1 polymer ?
#
loop_
_entity_poly.entity_id
_entity_poly.type
_entity_poly.pdbx_seq_one_letter_code
_entity_poly.pdbx_strand_id
1 'polypeptide(L)'
;MTTQSTNFRAFLAAALCGVALFLAGCALCLSSSILLTDVAWAEPAQKGPIERAKTAVETLINRLRGRDMPEGIVKTNGRLEATEVDVAAKYPGRLATVRVNEGDEVTAGQVVATISSPETEAQLRGAQAQVLKAKQALAEAIALIAQRKSDLEFTRTDYERGKYLVGQGNTSQQVADLRRNKFEAAEAAYVAAQAQRDQAESQIKAAAADVERFQSILVDLVLISPRSGRVQYRLARAGEVVSAGQRVLTILDLNDVYMTIYLPAKEAGQLALGDEARTILDPVPQYVFPSTVSFVATEAQFTPKSVETAEEREKLMFRVKLQADPQVLDKYHRQVKTGVRGLGFVRTDPKVPWPAELTVKLP
;
A
#
# COMPACT_ATOMS: atom_id res chain seq x y z
N MET A 1 47.34 14.59 -35.11
CA MET A 1 47.46 15.95 -34.60
C MET A 1 47.17 15.86 -33.11
N THR A 2 47.98 15.32 -32.25
CA THR A 2 49.37 15.53 -31.71
C THR A 2 49.59 16.96 -31.24
N THR A 3 49.88 17.01 -29.92
CA THR A 3 50.44 18.12 -29.12
C THR A 3 49.46 18.97 -28.32
N GLN A 4 49.13 18.48 -27.09
CA GLN A 4 48.94 19.32 -25.88
C GLN A 4 48.77 18.46 -24.61
N SER A 5 49.81 17.73 -24.18
CA SER A 5 49.79 17.03 -22.89
C SER A 5 51.13 16.99 -22.15
N THR A 6 52.03 17.94 -22.40
CA THR A 6 53.37 17.91 -21.78
C THR A 6 53.65 19.03 -20.78
N ASN A 7 52.72 19.98 -20.55
CA ASN A 7 53.01 21.14 -19.66
C ASN A 7 52.38 21.08 -18.27
N PHE A 8 51.65 19.99 -17.91
CA PHE A 8 51.02 19.89 -16.59
C PHE A 8 51.81 19.08 -15.54
N ARG A 9 52.85 18.36 -15.98
CA ARG A 9 53.70 17.57 -15.06
C ARG A 9 54.93 18.30 -14.53
N ALA A 10 55.30 19.43 -15.11
CA ALA A 10 56.46 20.23 -14.68
C ALA A 10 56.14 21.21 -13.54
N PHE A 11 54.87 21.54 -13.30
CA PHE A 11 54.47 22.51 -12.25
C PHE A 11 54.23 21.85 -10.88
N LEU A 12 54.06 20.53 -10.80
CA LEU A 12 53.84 19.83 -9.54
C LEU A 12 55.15 19.37 -8.86
N ALA A 13 56.26 19.33 -9.57
CA ALA A 13 57.55 18.91 -9.02
C ALA A 13 58.31 20.05 -8.31
N ALA A 14 58.00 21.33 -8.60
CA ALA A 14 58.67 22.48 -7.98
C ALA A 14 58.08 22.90 -6.62
N ALA A 15 56.82 22.49 -6.30
CA ALA A 15 56.16 22.84 -5.03
C ALA A 15 56.48 21.89 -3.87
N LEU A 16 57.03 20.71 -4.14
CA LEU A 16 57.35 19.69 -3.11
C LEU A 16 58.79 19.79 -2.58
N CYS A 17 59.68 20.51 -3.23
CA CYS A 17 61.08 20.68 -2.80
C CYS A 17 61.28 21.84 -1.80
N GLY A 18 60.31 22.77 -1.66
CA GLY A 18 60.40 23.94 -0.78
C GLY A 18 60.06 23.67 0.70
N VAL A 19 59.34 22.58 1.00
CA VAL A 19 58.86 22.29 2.38
C VAL A 19 59.81 21.35 3.13
N ALA A 20 60.71 20.63 2.44
CA ALA A 20 61.65 19.72 3.07
C ALA A 20 62.92 20.38 3.65
N LEU A 21 63.23 21.65 3.30
CA LEU A 21 64.43 22.34 3.79
C LEU A 21 64.22 23.20 5.03
N PHE A 22 62.96 23.36 5.50
CA PHE A 22 62.66 24.18 6.71
C PHE A 22 62.49 23.36 8.00
N LEU A 23 62.57 22.05 7.96
CA LEU A 23 62.43 21.14 9.13
C LEU A 23 63.77 20.55 9.59
N ALA A 24 64.90 20.85 8.97
CA ALA A 24 66.20 20.33 9.39
C ALA A 24 67.06 21.29 10.24
N GLY A 25 66.55 22.49 10.53
CA GLY A 25 67.33 23.58 11.15
C GLY A 25 67.16 23.77 12.68
N CYS A 26 66.28 23.02 13.39
CA CYS A 26 65.96 23.30 14.78
C CYS A 26 66.21 22.13 15.80
N ALA A 27 67.15 21.23 15.47
CA ALA A 27 67.45 20.06 16.31
C ALA A 27 68.85 20.05 16.93
N LEU A 28 69.52 21.20 16.99
CA LEU A 28 70.85 21.30 17.61
C LEU A 28 70.92 22.58 18.46
N CYS A 29 70.43 22.54 19.67
CA CYS A 29 70.87 23.32 20.85
C CYS A 29 69.91 22.98 22.01
N LEU A 30 70.47 22.31 22.94
CA LEU A 30 70.23 22.37 24.39
C LEU A 30 70.37 21.00 25.07
N SER A 31 71.63 20.61 25.18
CA SER A 31 72.04 19.71 26.25
C SER A 31 72.65 20.61 27.36
N SER A 32 72.07 20.63 28.54
CA SER A 32 72.75 20.52 29.81
C SER A 32 71.95 21.05 31.00
N SER A 33 72.09 20.31 32.07
CA SER A 33 71.90 20.67 33.52
C SER A 33 70.51 20.43 34.09
N ILE A 34 70.21 19.25 34.72
CA ILE A 34 70.46 18.84 36.14
C ILE A 34 69.75 19.72 37.17
N LEU A 35 68.79 19.19 37.87
CA LEU A 35 68.70 18.79 39.28
C LEU A 35 67.26 18.69 39.78
N LEU A 36 67.02 17.56 40.39
CA LEU A 36 66.00 17.17 41.38
C LEU A 36 65.24 18.26 42.10
N THR A 37 63.93 18.19 42.26
CA THR A 37 63.19 17.94 43.51
C THR A 37 61.68 17.86 43.28
N ASP A 38 61.10 16.80 43.90
CA ASP A 38 59.78 16.67 44.55
C ASP A 38 58.44 16.96 43.84
N VAL A 39 57.72 15.87 43.67
CA VAL A 39 56.33 15.56 44.06
C VAL A 39 55.33 16.73 44.12
N ALA A 40 54.41 16.78 43.11
CA ALA A 40 53.01 17.14 43.34
C ALA A 40 52.14 16.84 42.15
N TRP A 41 51.10 16.03 42.36
CA TRP A 41 49.77 16.01 41.76
C TRP A 41 49.65 16.12 40.21
N ALA A 42 49.22 15.01 39.60
CA ALA A 42 48.91 14.89 38.17
C ALA A 42 47.71 15.79 37.78
N GLU A 43 47.97 16.81 37.04
CA GLU A 43 46.99 17.43 36.14
C GLU A 43 46.83 16.59 34.85
N PRO A 44 45.61 16.52 34.22
CA PRO A 44 45.43 15.73 33.00
C PRO A 44 46.26 16.32 31.86
N ALA A 45 47.09 15.46 31.27
CA ALA A 45 48.02 15.78 30.20
C ALA A 45 47.36 16.55 29.08
N GLN A 46 47.76 17.80 28.88
CA GLN A 46 47.41 18.59 27.69
C GLN A 46 48.02 17.88 26.47
N LYS A 47 47.13 17.47 25.56
CA LYS A 47 47.49 16.86 24.26
C LYS A 47 48.56 17.71 23.57
N GLY A 48 49.70 17.06 23.21
CA GLY A 48 50.84 17.74 22.66
C GLY A 48 50.55 18.50 21.34
N PRO A 49 51.38 19.47 20.96
CA PRO A 49 51.17 20.30 19.79
C PRO A 49 51.04 19.47 18.47
N ILE A 50 51.66 18.30 18.42
CA ILE A 50 51.57 17.38 17.29
C ILE A 50 50.19 16.70 17.19
N GLU A 51 49.56 16.37 18.30
CA GLU A 51 48.20 15.83 18.32
C GLU A 51 47.15 16.90 17.98
N ARG A 52 47.36 18.15 18.44
CA ARG A 52 46.52 19.30 18.03
C ARG A 52 46.63 19.62 16.54
N ALA A 53 47.84 19.49 15.96
CA ALA A 53 48.04 19.64 14.54
C ALA A 53 47.41 18.47 13.74
N LYS A 54 47.52 17.24 14.18
CA LYS A 54 46.86 16.10 13.57
C LYS A 54 45.31 16.23 13.61
N THR A 55 44.75 16.59 14.74
CA THR A 55 43.30 16.81 14.84
C THR A 55 42.82 18.01 14.01
N ALA A 56 43.63 19.09 13.90
CA ALA A 56 43.30 20.22 13.03
C ALA A 56 43.37 19.86 11.54
N VAL A 57 44.32 19.04 11.14
CA VAL A 57 44.43 18.55 9.76
C VAL A 57 43.35 17.53 9.45
N GLU A 58 42.98 16.63 10.37
CA GLU A 58 41.89 15.71 10.22
C GLU A 58 40.54 16.44 10.16
N THR A 59 40.33 17.47 10.98
CA THR A 59 39.12 18.33 10.88
C THR A 59 39.07 19.09 9.56
N LEU A 60 40.20 19.59 9.08
CA LEU A 60 40.26 20.26 7.76
C LEU A 60 39.98 19.28 6.60
N ILE A 61 40.55 18.09 6.66
CA ILE A 61 40.29 17.02 5.68
C ILE A 61 38.83 16.56 5.75
N ASN A 62 38.27 16.43 6.93
CA ASN A 62 36.86 16.07 7.11
C ASN A 62 35.92 17.18 6.60
N ARG A 63 36.23 18.47 6.83
CA ARG A 63 35.54 19.59 6.22
C ARG A 63 35.58 19.58 4.70
N LEU A 64 36.74 19.33 4.13
CA LEU A 64 36.91 19.22 2.68
C LEU A 64 36.22 17.98 2.09
N ARG A 65 36.00 16.93 2.88
CA ARG A 65 35.25 15.72 2.50
C ARG A 65 33.76 15.81 2.78
N GLY A 66 33.24 16.91 3.31
CA GLY A 66 31.82 17.08 3.65
C GLY A 66 31.31 16.11 4.76
N ARG A 67 32.20 15.68 5.67
CA ARG A 67 31.90 14.77 6.79
C ARG A 67 31.77 15.50 8.14
N ASP A 68 31.11 16.65 8.16
CA ASP A 68 30.92 17.43 9.40
C ASP A 68 29.67 17.02 10.18
N MET A 69 29.25 15.73 10.12
CA MET A 69 28.17 15.25 10.96
C MET A 69 28.71 14.58 12.22
N PRO A 70 28.09 14.82 13.41
CA PRO A 70 28.42 14.11 14.63
C PRO A 70 28.32 12.60 14.43
N GLU A 71 29.19 11.81 15.09
CA GLU A 71 29.04 10.37 15.16
C GLU A 71 27.64 10.03 15.70
N GLY A 72 26.89 9.18 15.02
CA GLY A 72 25.51 8.85 15.36
C GLY A 72 24.43 9.54 14.49
N ILE A 73 24.82 10.38 13.52
CA ILE A 73 23.93 10.91 12.48
C ILE A 73 24.49 10.55 11.12
N VAL A 74 23.69 9.82 10.33
CA VAL A 74 24.08 9.37 8.98
C VAL A 74 23.35 10.21 7.95
N LYS A 75 24.12 10.80 7.01
CA LYS A 75 23.63 11.55 5.87
C LYS A 75 23.69 10.69 4.62
N THR A 76 22.62 10.62 3.86
CA THR A 76 22.59 9.91 2.59
C THR A 76 21.66 10.60 1.59
N ASN A 77 21.90 10.31 0.31
CA ASN A 77 21.00 10.79 -0.73
C ASN A 77 19.73 9.95 -0.77
N GLY A 78 18.62 10.61 -1.05
CA GLY A 78 17.32 9.95 -1.17
C GLY A 78 16.46 10.55 -2.27
N ARG A 79 15.34 9.88 -2.52
CA ARG A 79 14.31 10.32 -3.45
C ARG A 79 12.96 10.30 -2.76
N LEU A 80 12.22 11.39 -2.91
CA LEU A 80 10.86 11.49 -2.40
C LEU A 80 9.91 10.69 -3.30
N GLU A 81 9.15 9.79 -2.69
CA GLU A 81 8.19 8.91 -3.34
C GLU A 81 6.86 9.02 -2.62
N ALA A 82 5.77 8.65 -3.29
CA ALA A 82 4.46 8.49 -2.67
C ALA A 82 3.90 7.11 -3.05
N THR A 83 2.98 6.62 -2.25
CA THR A 83 2.31 5.37 -2.57
C THR A 83 1.43 5.54 -3.79
N GLU A 84 1.67 4.72 -4.80
CA GLU A 84 0.88 4.66 -6.03
C GLU A 84 -0.27 3.67 -5.85
N VAL A 85 -1.46 4.08 -6.27
CA VAL A 85 -2.66 3.24 -6.26
C VAL A 85 -3.26 3.22 -7.66
N ASP A 86 -3.31 2.03 -8.24
CA ASP A 86 -3.89 1.85 -9.57
C ASP A 86 -5.40 1.63 -9.49
N VAL A 87 -6.14 2.35 -10.33
CA VAL A 87 -7.55 2.09 -10.59
C VAL A 87 -7.63 1.25 -11.86
N ALA A 88 -7.97 -0.03 -11.71
CA ALA A 88 -8.05 -1.00 -12.79
C ALA A 88 -9.50 -1.44 -13.05
N ALA A 89 -9.80 -1.80 -14.30
CA ALA A 89 -11.08 -2.36 -14.69
C ALA A 89 -11.21 -3.81 -14.18
N LYS A 90 -12.23 -4.11 -13.40
CA LYS A 90 -12.52 -5.48 -12.94
C LYS A 90 -13.15 -6.32 -14.05
N TYR A 91 -13.98 -5.70 -14.90
CA TYR A 91 -14.63 -6.33 -16.02
C TYR A 91 -14.25 -5.63 -17.34
N PRO A 92 -14.21 -6.37 -18.45
CA PRO A 92 -13.93 -5.79 -19.75
C PRO A 92 -15.12 -4.94 -20.25
N GLY A 93 -14.82 -3.94 -21.07
CA GLY A 93 -15.84 -3.12 -21.70
C GLY A 93 -15.28 -1.86 -22.30
N ARG A 94 -16.15 -1.02 -22.88
CA ARG A 94 -15.76 0.27 -23.43
C ARG A 94 -15.87 1.35 -22.36
N LEU A 95 -14.83 2.14 -22.17
CA LEU A 95 -14.85 3.31 -21.30
C LEU A 95 -15.85 4.34 -21.88
N ALA A 96 -16.98 4.52 -21.22
CA ALA A 96 -17.98 5.51 -21.60
C ALA A 96 -17.49 6.93 -21.27
N THR A 97 -16.98 7.10 -20.04
CA THR A 97 -16.45 8.39 -19.58
C THR A 97 -15.22 8.18 -18.71
N VAL A 98 -14.28 9.14 -18.80
CA VAL A 98 -13.21 9.34 -17.83
C VAL A 98 -13.35 10.78 -17.35
N ARG A 99 -13.65 10.98 -16.07
CA ARG A 99 -14.08 12.27 -15.51
C ARG A 99 -12.93 13.11 -14.98
N VAL A 100 -11.73 12.55 -14.94
CA VAL A 100 -10.54 13.19 -14.34
C VAL A 100 -9.40 13.22 -15.34
N ASN A 101 -8.54 14.22 -15.22
CA ASN A 101 -7.32 14.39 -16.00
C ASN A 101 -6.08 14.22 -15.11
N GLU A 102 -4.92 14.11 -15.74
CA GLU A 102 -3.65 14.12 -15.05
C GLU A 102 -3.46 15.45 -14.29
N GLY A 103 -3.06 15.33 -13.03
CA GLY A 103 -2.90 16.48 -12.13
C GLY A 103 -4.14 16.81 -11.28
N ASP A 104 -5.33 16.28 -11.63
CA ASP A 104 -6.54 16.51 -10.84
C ASP A 104 -6.44 15.85 -9.45
N GLU A 105 -7.01 16.52 -8.45
CA GLU A 105 -7.17 15.95 -7.11
C GLU A 105 -8.47 15.14 -7.05
N VAL A 106 -8.40 13.95 -6.46
CA VAL A 106 -9.54 13.05 -6.27
C VAL A 106 -9.68 12.65 -4.81
N THR A 107 -10.92 12.41 -4.39
CA THR A 107 -11.24 11.92 -3.04
C THR A 107 -11.59 10.45 -3.07
N ALA A 108 -11.38 9.75 -1.95
CA ALA A 108 -11.79 8.37 -1.81
C ALA A 108 -13.30 8.22 -2.08
N GLY A 109 -13.69 7.22 -2.88
CA GLY A 109 -15.07 6.98 -3.31
C GLY A 109 -15.54 7.83 -4.49
N GLN A 110 -14.75 8.78 -4.98
CA GLN A 110 -15.12 9.59 -6.14
C GLN A 110 -15.11 8.74 -7.41
N VAL A 111 -16.18 8.88 -8.23
CA VAL A 111 -16.26 8.23 -9.53
C VAL A 111 -15.28 8.89 -10.50
N VAL A 112 -14.32 8.11 -10.98
CA VAL A 112 -13.25 8.59 -11.89
C VAL A 112 -13.46 8.17 -13.33
N ALA A 113 -14.08 7.01 -13.56
CA ALA A 113 -14.43 6.55 -14.91
C ALA A 113 -15.66 5.64 -14.86
N THR A 114 -16.32 5.44 -16.01
CA THR A 114 -17.42 4.49 -16.17
C THR A 114 -17.19 3.63 -17.39
N ILE A 115 -17.46 2.35 -17.28
CA ILE A 115 -17.44 1.39 -18.38
C ILE A 115 -18.88 1.14 -18.79
N SER A 116 -19.17 1.18 -20.09
CA SER A 116 -20.46 0.82 -20.66
C SER A 116 -20.44 -0.65 -21.07
N SER A 117 -21.44 -1.38 -20.61
CA SER A 117 -21.66 -2.78 -21.01
C SER A 117 -23.15 -3.04 -21.28
N PRO A 118 -23.66 -2.68 -22.47
CA PRO A 118 -25.05 -2.92 -22.85
C PRO A 118 -25.43 -4.40 -22.77
N GLU A 119 -24.45 -5.29 -22.94
CA GLU A 119 -24.63 -6.74 -22.79
C GLU A 119 -25.01 -7.11 -21.35
N THR A 120 -24.28 -6.61 -20.34
CA THR A 120 -24.58 -6.87 -18.92
C THR A 120 -25.93 -6.29 -18.53
N GLU A 121 -26.30 -5.11 -19.05
CA GLU A 121 -27.63 -4.53 -18.84
C GLU A 121 -28.74 -5.40 -19.44
N ALA A 122 -28.51 -5.97 -20.63
CA ALA A 122 -29.47 -6.90 -21.24
C ALA A 122 -29.57 -8.20 -20.43
N GLN A 123 -28.47 -8.72 -19.92
CA GLN A 123 -28.45 -9.89 -19.04
C GLN A 123 -29.21 -9.62 -17.74
N LEU A 124 -29.06 -8.44 -17.14
CA LEU A 124 -29.84 -8.04 -15.96
C LEU A 124 -31.36 -8.03 -16.25
N ARG A 125 -31.78 -7.42 -17.38
CA ARG A 125 -33.18 -7.46 -17.78
C ARG A 125 -33.69 -8.89 -17.98
N GLY A 126 -32.90 -9.77 -18.57
CA GLY A 126 -33.22 -11.19 -18.71
C GLY A 126 -33.41 -11.91 -17.36
N ALA A 127 -32.49 -11.67 -16.41
CA ALA A 127 -32.59 -12.22 -15.05
C ALA A 127 -33.84 -11.69 -14.31
N GLN A 128 -34.17 -10.41 -14.45
CA GLN A 128 -35.40 -9.82 -13.89
C GLN A 128 -36.66 -10.48 -14.46
N ALA A 129 -36.70 -10.74 -15.77
CA ALA A 129 -37.79 -11.45 -16.39
C ALA A 129 -37.93 -12.90 -15.85
N GLN A 130 -36.80 -13.56 -15.56
CA GLN A 130 -36.81 -14.91 -14.97
C GLN A 130 -37.38 -14.90 -13.54
N VAL A 131 -37.09 -13.89 -12.73
CA VAL A 131 -37.73 -13.71 -11.41
C VAL A 131 -39.24 -13.55 -11.56
N LEU A 132 -39.71 -12.75 -12.55
CA LEU A 132 -41.14 -12.60 -12.79
C LEU A 132 -41.81 -13.92 -13.18
N LYS A 133 -41.18 -14.71 -14.05
CA LYS A 133 -41.65 -16.05 -14.44
C LYS A 133 -41.72 -16.98 -13.23
N ALA A 134 -40.72 -16.99 -12.35
CA ALA A 134 -40.72 -17.80 -11.14
C ALA A 134 -41.82 -17.38 -10.16
N LYS A 135 -42.14 -16.09 -10.03
CA LYS A 135 -43.25 -15.56 -9.25
C LYS A 135 -44.61 -16.02 -9.78
N GLN A 136 -44.76 -16.10 -11.10
CA GLN A 136 -45.98 -16.65 -11.72
C GLN A 136 -46.16 -18.13 -11.41
N ALA A 137 -45.07 -18.93 -11.47
CA ALA A 137 -45.09 -20.35 -11.08
C ALA A 137 -45.48 -20.54 -9.61
N LEU A 138 -45.04 -19.66 -8.72
CA LEU A 138 -45.48 -19.68 -7.31
C LEU A 138 -46.99 -19.40 -7.19
N ALA A 139 -47.50 -18.43 -7.93
CA ALA A 139 -48.94 -18.12 -7.92
C ALA A 139 -49.77 -19.31 -8.41
N GLU A 140 -49.31 -20.04 -9.44
CA GLU A 140 -49.92 -21.27 -9.93
C GLU A 140 -49.90 -22.37 -8.85
N ALA A 141 -48.78 -22.56 -8.16
CA ALA A 141 -48.65 -23.55 -7.07
C ALA A 141 -49.55 -23.20 -5.88
N ILE A 142 -49.74 -21.94 -5.54
CA ILE A 142 -50.68 -21.48 -4.48
C ILE A 142 -52.13 -21.78 -4.90
N ALA A 143 -52.49 -21.55 -6.16
CA ALA A 143 -53.85 -21.88 -6.65
C ALA A 143 -54.10 -23.39 -6.62
N LEU A 144 -53.07 -24.20 -6.96
CA LEU A 144 -53.15 -25.68 -6.86
C LEU A 144 -53.34 -26.13 -5.40
N ILE A 145 -52.65 -25.53 -4.44
CA ILE A 145 -52.85 -25.82 -3.01
C ILE A 145 -54.30 -25.56 -2.60
N ALA A 146 -54.87 -24.41 -3.00
CA ALA A 146 -56.26 -24.09 -2.71
C ALA A 146 -57.22 -25.15 -3.26
N GLN A 147 -57.03 -25.61 -4.50
CA GLN A 147 -57.80 -26.70 -5.10
C GLN A 147 -57.65 -28.00 -4.34
N ARG A 148 -56.45 -28.45 -4.01
CA ARG A 148 -56.17 -29.69 -3.28
C ARG A 148 -56.70 -29.66 -1.84
N LYS A 149 -56.66 -28.47 -1.22
CA LYS A 149 -57.24 -28.30 0.12
C LYS A 149 -58.75 -28.50 0.10
N SER A 150 -59.48 -27.96 -0.88
CA SER A 150 -60.92 -28.14 -1.01
C SER A 150 -61.26 -29.61 -1.25
N ASP A 151 -60.50 -30.32 -2.09
CA ASP A 151 -60.68 -31.77 -2.34
C ASP A 151 -60.44 -32.62 -1.06
N LEU A 152 -59.41 -32.27 -0.30
CA LEU A 152 -59.10 -32.91 1.00
C LEU A 152 -60.22 -32.68 2.02
N GLU A 153 -60.76 -31.48 2.15
CA GLU A 153 -61.89 -31.20 3.06
C GLU A 153 -63.14 -31.97 2.66
N PHE A 154 -63.45 -32.06 1.37
CA PHE A 154 -64.56 -32.87 0.86
C PHE A 154 -64.38 -34.34 1.19
N THR A 155 -63.28 -34.96 0.83
CA THR A 155 -63.00 -36.37 1.05
C THR A 155 -62.93 -36.75 2.54
N ARG A 156 -62.40 -35.84 3.38
CA ARG A 156 -62.41 -35.97 4.84
C ARG A 156 -63.82 -36.09 5.38
N THR A 157 -64.70 -35.14 5.02
CA THR A 157 -66.08 -35.13 5.44
C THR A 157 -66.83 -36.36 4.98
N ASP A 158 -66.61 -36.85 3.75
CA ASP A 158 -67.20 -38.08 3.24
C ASP A 158 -66.68 -39.31 3.96
N TYR A 159 -65.39 -39.39 4.30
CA TYR A 159 -64.83 -40.46 5.12
C TYR A 159 -65.44 -40.50 6.53
N GLU A 160 -65.54 -39.36 7.22
CA GLU A 160 -66.11 -39.25 8.54
C GLU A 160 -67.54 -39.68 8.54
N ARG A 161 -68.36 -39.28 7.54
CA ARG A 161 -69.75 -39.73 7.34
C ARG A 161 -69.78 -41.23 7.08
N GLY A 162 -68.90 -41.78 6.26
CA GLY A 162 -68.81 -43.21 5.98
C GLY A 162 -68.52 -44.03 7.23
N LYS A 163 -67.63 -43.59 8.08
CA LYS A 163 -67.27 -44.20 9.36
C LYS A 163 -68.45 -44.24 10.31
N TYR A 164 -69.22 -43.13 10.39
CA TYR A 164 -70.42 -43.07 11.20
C TYR A 164 -71.49 -44.06 10.71
N LEU A 165 -71.74 -44.15 9.40
CA LEU A 165 -72.75 -45.05 8.81
C LEU A 165 -72.44 -46.55 8.98
N VAL A 166 -71.14 -46.93 8.93
CA VAL A 166 -70.69 -48.29 9.25
C VAL A 166 -70.99 -48.64 10.68
N GLY A 167 -70.73 -47.72 11.63
CA GLY A 167 -70.98 -47.90 13.04
C GLY A 167 -72.51 -48.14 13.37
N GLN A 168 -73.43 -47.68 12.48
CA GLN A 168 -74.83 -47.88 12.54
C GLN A 168 -75.36 -49.08 11.73
N GLY A 169 -74.46 -49.81 11.03
CA GLY A 169 -74.81 -50.92 10.15
C GLY A 169 -75.47 -50.50 8.83
N ASN A 170 -75.44 -49.23 8.43
CA ASN A 170 -76.12 -48.69 7.23
C ASN A 170 -75.26 -48.68 5.98
N THR A 171 -74.02 -49.16 6.06
CA THR A 171 -73.10 -49.31 4.86
C THR A 171 -72.14 -50.44 5.12
N SER A 172 -71.50 -50.95 4.02
CA SER A 172 -70.54 -52.04 4.13
C SER A 172 -69.15 -51.50 4.49
N GLN A 173 -68.29 -52.33 5.10
CA GLN A 173 -66.95 -52.02 5.46
C GLN A 173 -66.12 -51.68 4.19
N GLN A 174 -66.35 -52.36 3.07
CA GLN A 174 -65.70 -52.09 1.79
C GLN A 174 -65.89 -50.63 1.30
N VAL A 175 -67.10 -50.08 1.50
CA VAL A 175 -67.42 -48.68 1.13
C VAL A 175 -66.65 -47.69 2.04
N ALA A 176 -66.56 -48.01 3.33
CA ALA A 176 -65.79 -47.19 4.26
C ALA A 176 -64.29 -47.21 3.96
N ASP A 177 -63.75 -48.38 3.62
CA ASP A 177 -62.33 -48.53 3.21
C ASP A 177 -62.04 -47.79 1.91
N LEU A 178 -62.97 -47.79 0.93
CA LEU A 178 -62.84 -46.99 -0.28
C LEU A 178 -62.79 -45.48 0.01
N ARG A 179 -63.65 -44.98 0.90
CA ARG A 179 -63.68 -43.55 1.31
C ARG A 179 -62.40 -43.20 2.05
N ARG A 180 -61.90 -44.07 2.91
CA ARG A 180 -60.61 -43.89 3.59
C ARG A 180 -59.45 -43.76 2.61
N ASN A 181 -59.36 -44.66 1.65
CA ASN A 181 -58.30 -44.63 0.60
C ASN A 181 -58.38 -43.32 -0.22
N LYS A 182 -59.61 -42.84 -0.51
CA LYS A 182 -59.76 -41.52 -1.20
C LYS A 182 -59.31 -40.36 -0.34
N PHE A 183 -59.57 -40.34 0.96
CA PHE A 183 -59.11 -39.33 1.88
C PHE A 183 -57.57 -39.35 1.98
N GLU A 184 -56.94 -40.50 2.20
CA GLU A 184 -55.49 -40.66 2.25
C GLU A 184 -54.80 -40.23 0.93
N ALA A 185 -55.40 -40.49 -0.20
CA ALA A 185 -54.91 -40.07 -1.52
C ALA A 185 -55.02 -38.50 -1.66
N ALA A 186 -56.10 -37.88 -1.21
CA ALA A 186 -56.27 -36.43 -1.23
C ALA A 186 -55.29 -35.72 -0.27
N GLU A 187 -55.03 -36.31 0.91
CA GLU A 187 -54.04 -35.82 1.85
C GLU A 187 -52.62 -35.84 1.24
N ALA A 188 -52.24 -36.97 0.62
CA ALA A 188 -50.96 -37.04 -0.06
C ALA A 188 -50.81 -36.04 -1.22
N ALA A 189 -51.93 -35.82 -1.97
CA ALA A 189 -51.96 -34.85 -3.07
C ALA A 189 -51.83 -33.39 -2.54
N TYR A 190 -52.43 -33.09 -1.38
CA TYR A 190 -52.27 -31.80 -0.76
C TYR A 190 -50.82 -31.53 -0.28
N VAL A 191 -50.18 -32.51 0.36
CA VAL A 191 -48.78 -32.43 0.78
C VAL A 191 -47.85 -32.26 -0.45
N ALA A 192 -48.12 -32.99 -1.53
CA ALA A 192 -47.37 -32.81 -2.77
C ALA A 192 -47.48 -31.43 -3.38
N ALA A 193 -48.67 -30.80 -3.34
CA ALA A 193 -48.89 -29.42 -3.76
C ALA A 193 -48.13 -28.39 -2.88
N GLN A 194 -48.03 -28.64 -1.57
CA GLN A 194 -47.22 -27.83 -0.67
C GLN A 194 -45.74 -27.90 -1.02
N ALA A 195 -45.22 -29.10 -1.28
CA ALA A 195 -43.82 -29.27 -1.72
C ALA A 195 -43.54 -28.57 -3.07
N GLN A 196 -44.54 -28.54 -3.96
CA GLN A 196 -44.44 -27.81 -5.23
C GLN A 196 -44.38 -26.30 -5.04
N ARG A 197 -45.13 -25.73 -4.08
CA ARG A 197 -44.99 -24.33 -3.70
C ARG A 197 -43.60 -24.03 -3.15
N ASP A 198 -43.07 -24.87 -2.25
CA ASP A 198 -41.73 -24.69 -1.66
C ASP A 198 -40.64 -24.76 -2.72
N GLN A 199 -40.80 -25.60 -3.73
CA GLN A 199 -39.96 -25.66 -4.89
C GLN A 199 -39.99 -24.36 -5.70
N ALA A 200 -41.22 -23.81 -5.94
CA ALA A 200 -41.38 -22.53 -6.65
C ALA A 200 -40.78 -21.35 -5.89
N GLU A 201 -40.91 -21.31 -4.56
CA GLU A 201 -40.24 -20.33 -3.72
C GLU A 201 -38.71 -20.40 -3.84
N SER A 202 -38.16 -21.61 -3.87
CA SER A 202 -36.72 -21.82 -4.05
C SER A 202 -36.24 -21.36 -5.43
N GLN A 203 -37.06 -21.53 -6.47
CA GLN A 203 -36.77 -21.01 -7.82
C GLN A 203 -36.73 -19.48 -7.87
N ILE A 204 -37.62 -18.79 -7.11
CA ILE A 204 -37.56 -17.32 -6.99
C ILE A 204 -36.23 -16.87 -6.37
N LYS A 205 -35.80 -17.54 -5.29
CA LYS A 205 -34.53 -17.21 -4.62
C LYS A 205 -33.35 -17.42 -5.56
N ALA A 206 -33.33 -18.50 -6.32
CA ALA A 206 -32.29 -18.76 -7.30
C ALA A 206 -32.26 -17.69 -8.41
N ALA A 207 -33.42 -17.34 -8.99
CA ALA A 207 -33.51 -16.30 -10.01
C ALA A 207 -33.15 -14.91 -9.44
N ALA A 208 -33.47 -14.60 -8.18
CA ALA A 208 -33.08 -13.35 -7.51
C ALA A 208 -31.57 -13.24 -7.33
N ALA A 209 -30.90 -14.34 -7.00
CA ALA A 209 -29.42 -14.35 -6.90
C ALA A 209 -28.74 -14.03 -8.24
N ASP A 210 -29.32 -14.43 -9.39
CA ASP A 210 -28.81 -14.00 -10.68
C ASP A 210 -28.97 -12.52 -10.94
N VAL A 211 -30.08 -11.90 -10.49
CA VAL A 211 -30.27 -10.44 -10.56
C VAL A 211 -29.22 -9.73 -9.72
N GLU A 212 -28.98 -10.17 -8.48
CA GLU A 212 -27.95 -9.60 -7.60
C GLU A 212 -26.55 -9.70 -8.23
N ARG A 213 -26.25 -10.83 -8.87
CA ARG A 213 -24.98 -11.03 -9.55
C ARG A 213 -24.75 -9.99 -10.67
N PHE A 214 -25.73 -9.76 -11.53
CA PHE A 214 -25.62 -8.77 -12.63
C PHE A 214 -25.61 -7.34 -12.10
N GLN A 215 -26.35 -7.05 -11.02
CA GLN A 215 -26.30 -5.75 -10.36
C GLN A 215 -24.92 -5.47 -9.78
N SER A 216 -24.30 -6.45 -9.14
CA SER A 216 -22.93 -6.33 -8.62
C SER A 216 -21.91 -6.05 -9.75
N ILE A 217 -22.05 -6.73 -10.89
CA ILE A 217 -21.20 -6.45 -12.06
C ILE A 217 -21.37 -5.00 -12.53
N LEU A 218 -22.62 -4.51 -12.61
CA LEU A 218 -22.88 -3.12 -13.03
C LEU A 218 -22.31 -2.08 -12.07
N VAL A 219 -22.32 -2.35 -10.78
CA VAL A 219 -21.66 -1.49 -9.77
C VAL A 219 -20.16 -1.47 -10.01
N ASP A 220 -19.55 -2.61 -10.29
CA ASP A 220 -18.11 -2.73 -10.54
C ASP A 220 -17.66 -2.09 -11.88
N LEU A 221 -18.59 -1.80 -12.80
CA LEU A 221 -18.31 -1.03 -14.03
C LEU A 221 -18.16 0.47 -13.77
N VAL A 222 -18.50 0.94 -12.59
CA VAL A 222 -18.24 2.31 -12.13
C VAL A 222 -16.93 2.32 -11.37
N LEU A 223 -15.88 2.83 -11.98
CA LEU A 223 -14.56 2.92 -11.37
C LEU A 223 -14.52 4.10 -10.41
N ILE A 224 -14.21 3.79 -9.15
CA ILE A 224 -14.07 4.78 -8.08
C ILE A 224 -12.62 4.86 -7.61
N SER A 225 -12.21 6.02 -7.11
CA SER A 225 -10.92 6.16 -6.44
C SER A 225 -10.93 5.45 -5.10
N PRO A 226 -10.00 4.51 -4.83
CA PRO A 226 -9.93 3.83 -3.52
C PRO A 226 -9.36 4.72 -2.42
N ARG A 227 -8.61 5.78 -2.78
CA ARG A 227 -7.98 6.72 -1.87
C ARG A 227 -8.06 8.15 -2.38
N SER A 228 -7.93 9.10 -1.46
CA SER A 228 -7.73 10.51 -1.82
C SER A 228 -6.30 10.73 -2.28
N GLY A 229 -6.10 11.55 -3.31
CA GLY A 229 -4.78 11.79 -3.86
C GLY A 229 -4.83 12.59 -5.16
N ARG A 230 -3.73 12.56 -5.92
CA ARG A 230 -3.62 13.23 -7.21
C ARG A 230 -3.46 12.22 -8.34
N VAL A 231 -4.18 12.41 -9.43
CA VAL A 231 -4.03 11.59 -10.63
C VAL A 231 -2.64 11.81 -11.24
N GLN A 232 -1.83 10.77 -11.26
CA GLN A 232 -0.48 10.80 -11.83
C GLN A 232 -0.50 10.51 -13.33
N TYR A 233 -1.17 9.42 -13.72
CA TYR A 233 -1.27 8.99 -15.10
C TYR A 233 -2.70 8.62 -15.45
N ARG A 234 -3.11 9.01 -16.65
CA ARG A 234 -4.32 8.54 -17.30
C ARG A 234 -3.92 7.58 -18.42
N LEU A 235 -4.00 6.28 -18.14
CA LEU A 235 -3.54 5.21 -19.03
C LEU A 235 -4.55 4.84 -20.10
N ALA A 236 -5.84 5.20 -19.92
CA ALA A 236 -6.88 4.94 -20.88
C ALA A 236 -7.82 6.15 -21.06
N ARG A 237 -8.45 6.26 -22.22
CA ARG A 237 -9.32 7.37 -22.61
C ARG A 237 -10.73 6.92 -22.83
N ALA A 238 -11.69 7.87 -22.74
CA ALA A 238 -13.06 7.61 -23.11
C ALA A 238 -13.16 7.11 -24.56
N GLY A 239 -13.98 6.09 -24.81
CA GLY A 239 -14.12 5.40 -26.08
C GLY A 239 -13.22 4.19 -26.27
N GLU A 240 -12.14 4.04 -25.50
CA GLU A 240 -11.25 2.87 -25.56
C GLU A 240 -11.90 1.64 -24.92
N VAL A 241 -11.52 0.46 -25.41
CA VAL A 241 -11.93 -0.83 -24.85
C VAL A 241 -10.84 -1.28 -23.88
N VAL A 242 -11.23 -1.59 -22.65
CA VAL A 242 -10.33 -2.10 -21.60
C VAL A 242 -10.61 -3.56 -21.31
N SER A 243 -9.55 -4.29 -21.00
CA SER A 243 -9.61 -5.68 -20.56
C SER A 243 -9.75 -5.77 -19.04
N ALA A 244 -10.16 -6.93 -18.53
CA ALA A 244 -10.14 -7.18 -17.09
C ALA A 244 -8.70 -7.09 -16.55
N GLY A 245 -8.50 -6.39 -15.43
CA GLY A 245 -7.19 -6.12 -14.84
C GLY A 245 -6.42 -4.95 -15.48
N GLN A 246 -6.90 -4.38 -16.56
CA GLN A 246 -6.22 -3.24 -17.21
C GLN A 246 -6.33 -1.98 -16.35
N ARG A 247 -5.20 -1.34 -16.08
CA ARG A 247 -5.12 -0.07 -15.37
C ARG A 247 -5.68 1.06 -16.23
N VAL A 248 -6.53 1.87 -15.64
CA VAL A 248 -7.16 3.04 -16.28
C VAL A 248 -6.50 4.32 -15.80
N LEU A 249 -6.24 4.41 -14.51
CA LEU A 249 -5.63 5.56 -13.84
C LEU A 249 -4.62 5.08 -12.79
N THR A 250 -3.59 5.89 -12.56
CA THR A 250 -2.70 5.76 -11.39
C THR A 250 -2.85 7.01 -10.55
N ILE A 251 -3.11 6.83 -9.26
CA ILE A 251 -3.31 7.90 -8.27
C ILE A 251 -2.17 7.86 -7.27
N LEU A 252 -1.59 9.03 -6.97
CA LEU A 252 -0.62 9.20 -5.89
C LEU A 252 -1.35 9.54 -4.60
N ASP A 253 -1.13 8.75 -3.57
CA ASP A 253 -1.59 9.06 -2.21
C ASP A 253 -0.63 10.10 -1.60
N LEU A 254 -1.04 11.36 -1.60
CA LEU A 254 -0.22 12.46 -1.08
C LEU A 254 -0.20 12.51 0.47
N ASN A 255 -0.98 11.68 1.14
CA ASN A 255 -0.90 11.52 2.60
C ASN A 255 0.14 10.46 3.02
N ASP A 256 0.58 9.65 2.06
CA ASP A 256 1.58 8.60 2.27
C ASP A 256 2.83 8.87 1.42
N VAL A 257 3.58 9.90 1.82
CA VAL A 257 4.81 10.34 1.16
C VAL A 257 6.01 9.99 2.01
N TYR A 258 7.01 9.37 1.41
CA TYR A 258 8.23 8.94 2.09
C TYR A 258 9.46 9.21 1.23
N MET A 259 10.61 9.36 1.87
CA MET A 259 11.90 9.39 1.17
C MET A 259 12.54 8.01 1.25
N THR A 260 12.84 7.44 0.10
CA THR A 260 13.65 6.22 0.01
C THR A 260 15.13 6.59 0.05
N ILE A 261 15.84 6.02 1.01
CA ILE A 261 17.29 6.15 1.20
C ILE A 261 17.95 4.78 1.23
N TYR A 262 19.25 4.77 1.03
CA TYR A 262 20.06 3.56 1.11
C TYR A 262 21.18 3.74 2.12
N LEU A 263 21.26 2.85 3.09
CA LEU A 263 22.25 2.88 4.17
C LEU A 263 23.11 1.63 4.16
N PRO A 264 24.41 1.74 4.46
CA PRO A 264 25.27 0.57 4.67
C PRO A 264 24.75 -0.32 5.80
N ALA A 265 25.16 -1.59 5.78
CA ALA A 265 24.68 -2.61 6.73
C ALA A 265 24.90 -2.24 8.20
N LYS A 266 26.02 -1.60 8.51
CA LYS A 266 26.39 -1.20 9.87
C LYS A 266 25.40 -0.18 10.45
N GLU A 267 25.08 0.84 9.68
CA GLU A 267 24.18 1.92 10.06
C GLU A 267 22.71 1.47 10.04
N ALA A 268 22.32 0.70 9.01
CA ALA A 268 20.96 0.16 8.89
C ALA A 268 20.63 -0.79 10.06
N GLY A 269 21.59 -1.58 10.54
CA GLY A 269 21.41 -2.50 11.66
C GLY A 269 21.24 -1.82 13.03
N GLN A 270 21.54 -0.53 13.15
CA GLN A 270 21.36 0.25 14.38
C GLN A 270 20.01 0.98 14.44
N LEU A 271 19.25 0.99 13.33
CA LEU A 271 17.98 1.70 13.24
C LEU A 271 16.81 0.86 13.72
N ALA A 272 15.93 1.49 14.46
CA ALA A 272 14.62 0.96 14.81
C ALA A 272 13.50 1.67 14.05
N LEU A 273 12.38 0.98 13.90
CA LEU A 273 11.16 1.60 13.37
C LEU A 273 10.68 2.68 14.35
N GLY A 274 10.36 3.86 13.81
CA GLY A 274 9.96 5.02 14.59
C GLY A 274 11.11 5.96 14.95
N ASP A 275 12.36 5.62 14.65
CA ASP A 275 13.48 6.52 14.87
C ASP A 275 13.31 7.84 14.13
N GLU A 276 13.76 8.92 14.78
CA GLU A 276 13.68 10.26 14.20
C GLU A 276 14.63 10.40 13.01
N ALA A 277 14.12 11.01 11.97
CA ALA A 277 14.87 11.39 10.79
C ALA A 277 14.57 12.85 10.40
N ARG A 278 15.41 13.41 9.55
CA ARG A 278 15.22 14.71 8.94
C ARG A 278 15.44 14.59 7.44
N THR A 279 14.64 15.32 6.67
CA THR A 279 14.77 15.35 5.22
C THR A 279 14.94 16.78 4.73
N ILE A 280 15.88 16.97 3.81
CA ILE A 280 16.12 18.25 3.12
C ILE A 280 15.96 17.97 1.64
N LEU A 281 15.09 18.72 0.97
CA LEU A 281 14.82 18.55 -0.45
C LEU A 281 15.67 19.52 -1.27
N ASP A 282 16.28 19.06 -2.35
CA ASP A 282 17.17 19.88 -3.20
C ASP A 282 16.53 21.16 -3.72
N PRO A 283 15.23 21.21 -4.11
CA PRO A 283 14.60 22.46 -4.57
C PRO A 283 14.38 23.49 -3.46
N VAL A 284 14.38 23.08 -2.19
CA VAL A 284 14.06 23.93 -1.04
C VAL A 284 15.03 23.67 0.12
N PRO A 285 16.33 23.87 -0.08
CA PRO A 285 17.37 23.48 0.87
C PRO A 285 17.36 24.26 2.18
N GLN A 286 16.62 25.36 2.25
CA GLN A 286 16.44 26.17 3.46
C GLN A 286 15.47 25.57 4.48
N TYR A 287 14.71 24.54 4.12
CA TYR A 287 13.74 23.87 4.98
C TYR A 287 14.20 22.47 5.38
N VAL A 288 13.94 22.13 6.62
CA VAL A 288 14.22 20.81 7.21
C VAL A 288 12.89 20.19 7.65
N PHE A 289 12.51 19.12 6.99
CA PHE A 289 11.26 18.44 7.25
C PHE A 289 11.46 17.31 8.27
N PRO A 290 10.60 17.22 9.29
CA PRO A 290 10.59 16.09 10.21
C PRO A 290 10.14 14.82 9.48
N SER A 291 10.78 13.72 9.78
CA SER A 291 10.46 12.41 9.21
C SER A 291 10.75 11.33 10.25
N THR A 292 10.18 10.16 10.07
CA THR A 292 10.41 9.00 10.93
C THR A 292 10.75 7.77 10.09
N VAL A 293 11.56 6.88 10.63
CA VAL A 293 11.88 5.60 10.00
C VAL A 293 10.65 4.72 10.00
N SER A 294 10.01 4.51 8.85
CA SER A 294 8.82 3.66 8.71
C SER A 294 9.12 2.25 8.24
N PHE A 295 10.27 2.06 7.59
CA PHE A 295 10.66 0.76 7.06
C PHE A 295 12.18 0.64 6.95
N VAL A 296 12.72 -0.50 7.36
CA VAL A 296 14.10 -0.93 7.11
C VAL A 296 14.03 -2.28 6.43
N ALA A 297 14.64 -2.40 5.25
CA ALA A 297 14.66 -3.66 4.51
C ALA A 297 15.43 -4.74 5.31
N THR A 298 14.89 -5.95 5.35
CA THR A 298 15.54 -7.12 5.97
C THR A 298 16.60 -7.74 5.08
N GLU A 299 16.56 -7.44 3.78
CA GLU A 299 17.50 -7.92 2.78
C GLU A 299 18.22 -6.74 2.13
N ALA A 300 19.53 -6.90 1.92
CA ALA A 300 20.31 -5.90 1.21
C ALA A 300 19.88 -5.85 -0.27
N GLN A 301 19.72 -4.65 -0.82
CA GLN A 301 19.56 -4.48 -2.24
C GLN A 301 20.93 -4.50 -2.92
N PHE A 302 21.11 -5.44 -3.82
CA PHE A 302 22.39 -5.81 -4.38
C PHE A 302 22.54 -5.40 -5.87
N THR A 303 23.71 -4.88 -6.22
CA THR A 303 24.21 -4.99 -7.58
C THR A 303 24.96 -6.33 -7.70
N PRO A 304 24.60 -7.18 -8.67
CA PRO A 304 25.03 -8.57 -8.68
C PRO A 304 26.49 -8.72 -9.07
N LYS A 305 27.35 -8.94 -8.07
CA LYS A 305 28.61 -9.67 -8.22
C LYS A 305 28.84 -10.37 -6.89
N SER A 306 29.29 -11.63 -6.94
CA SER A 306 29.44 -12.51 -5.77
C SER A 306 30.11 -11.83 -4.57
N VAL A 307 29.47 -11.96 -3.37
CA VAL A 307 29.93 -11.34 -2.12
C VAL A 307 30.86 -12.31 -1.43
N GLU A 308 32.15 -12.20 -1.69
CA GLU A 308 33.14 -13.10 -1.07
C GLU A 308 34.12 -12.38 -0.13
N THR A 309 34.27 -11.05 -0.24
CA THR A 309 35.22 -10.28 0.56
C THR A 309 34.57 -9.40 1.63
N ALA A 310 35.30 -9.10 2.72
CA ALA A 310 34.82 -8.19 3.77
C ALA A 310 34.50 -6.79 3.23
N GLU A 311 35.29 -6.30 2.25
CA GLU A 311 35.11 -5.01 1.61
C GLU A 311 33.84 -4.94 0.72
N GLU A 312 33.41 -6.07 0.16
CA GLU A 312 32.16 -6.15 -0.60
C GLU A 312 30.95 -6.20 0.30
N ARG A 313 31.05 -6.78 1.50
CA ARG A 313 29.99 -6.74 2.51
C ARG A 313 29.73 -5.35 3.07
N GLU A 314 30.74 -4.50 3.16
CA GLU A 314 30.58 -3.09 3.56
C GLU A 314 29.83 -2.27 2.52
N LYS A 315 29.80 -2.70 1.25
CA LYS A 315 29.06 -2.07 0.16
C LYS A 315 27.58 -2.48 0.09
N LEU A 316 27.17 -3.43 0.95
CA LEU A 316 25.77 -3.82 1.05
C LEU A 316 24.92 -2.66 1.52
N MET A 317 23.95 -2.25 0.71
CA MET A 317 23.03 -1.16 1.03
C MET A 317 21.65 -1.68 1.36
N PHE A 318 21.10 -1.22 2.46
CA PHE A 318 19.75 -1.53 2.89
C PHE A 318 18.83 -0.36 2.57
N ARG A 319 17.68 -0.66 1.98
CA ARG A 319 16.66 0.35 1.70
C ARG A 319 15.95 0.71 2.99
N VAL A 320 15.89 1.99 3.28
CA VAL A 320 15.18 2.56 4.42
C VAL A 320 14.17 3.58 3.87
N LYS A 321 12.94 3.58 4.42
CA LYS A 321 11.94 4.58 4.11
C LYS A 321 11.80 5.54 5.28
N LEU A 322 11.89 6.81 4.98
CA LEU A 322 11.67 7.91 5.91
C LEU A 322 10.30 8.50 5.60
N GLN A 323 9.32 8.23 6.46
CA GLN A 323 7.96 8.73 6.34
C GLN A 323 7.92 10.22 6.68
N ALA A 324 7.38 11.02 5.79
CA ALA A 324 7.13 12.43 6.08
C ALA A 324 6.00 12.58 7.11
N ASP A 325 6.08 13.63 7.94
CA ASP A 325 5.06 13.89 8.95
C ASP A 325 3.71 14.21 8.27
N PRO A 326 2.64 13.45 8.60
CA PRO A 326 1.31 13.66 8.01
C PRO A 326 0.76 15.08 8.21
N GLN A 327 1.06 15.74 9.33
CA GLN A 327 0.61 17.12 9.59
C GLN A 327 1.26 18.13 8.63
N VAL A 328 2.51 17.87 8.25
CA VAL A 328 3.22 18.69 7.26
C VAL A 328 2.66 18.43 5.85
N LEU A 329 2.39 17.15 5.53
CA LEU A 329 1.83 16.77 4.23
C LEU A 329 0.45 17.40 4.02
N ASP A 330 -0.43 17.34 5.01
CA ASP A 330 -1.79 17.91 4.93
C ASP A 330 -1.75 19.42 4.63
N LYS A 331 -0.83 20.15 5.28
CA LYS A 331 -0.67 21.58 5.08
C LYS A 331 -0.09 21.97 3.72
N TYR A 332 0.82 21.16 3.17
CA TYR A 332 1.59 21.48 1.96
C TYR A 332 1.29 20.54 0.77
N HIS A 333 0.22 19.74 0.81
CA HIS A 333 -0.10 18.70 -0.20
C HIS A 333 -0.06 19.20 -1.65
N ARG A 334 -0.46 20.46 -1.91
CA ARG A 334 -0.43 21.03 -3.26
C ARG A 334 0.97 21.25 -3.81
N GLN A 335 1.95 21.42 -2.93
CA GLN A 335 3.34 21.69 -3.30
C GLN A 335 4.19 20.43 -3.38
N VAL A 336 3.70 19.31 -2.80
CA VAL A 336 4.40 18.03 -2.82
C VAL A 336 4.50 17.51 -4.25
N LYS A 337 5.74 17.22 -4.65
CA LYS A 337 6.08 16.57 -5.93
C LYS A 337 6.90 15.32 -5.64
N THR A 338 6.47 14.20 -6.19
CA THR A 338 7.23 12.94 -6.14
C THR A 338 8.39 12.97 -7.12
N GLY A 339 9.39 12.12 -6.88
CA GLY A 339 10.59 12.08 -7.72
C GLY A 339 11.65 13.12 -7.38
N VAL A 340 11.38 14.05 -6.47
CA VAL A 340 12.34 15.05 -6.00
C VAL A 340 13.46 14.36 -5.25
N ARG A 341 14.71 14.76 -5.53
CA ARG A 341 15.89 14.33 -4.79
C ARG A 341 16.11 15.18 -3.56
N GLY A 342 16.84 14.62 -2.61
CA GLY A 342 17.21 15.33 -1.40
C GLY A 342 18.16 14.51 -0.54
N LEU A 343 18.39 15.01 0.64
CA LEU A 343 19.22 14.41 1.68
C LEU A 343 18.35 13.90 2.81
N GLY A 344 18.52 12.62 3.14
CA GLY A 344 17.98 12.02 4.34
C GLY A 344 19.04 11.99 5.44
N PHE A 345 18.67 12.39 6.64
CA PHE A 345 19.48 12.33 7.84
C PHE A 345 18.78 11.42 8.84
N VAL A 346 19.47 10.38 9.28
CA VAL A 346 18.93 9.42 10.23
C VAL A 346 19.80 9.40 11.47
N ARG A 347 19.16 9.39 12.65
CA ARG A 347 19.85 9.34 13.92
C ARG A 347 19.95 7.89 14.38
N THR A 348 21.16 7.31 14.35
CA THR A 348 21.44 5.95 14.77
C THR A 348 21.67 5.83 16.29
N ASP A 349 22.06 6.93 16.97
CA ASP A 349 22.17 6.99 18.43
C ASP A 349 21.19 8.04 18.98
N PRO A 350 20.14 7.65 19.73
CA PRO A 350 19.17 8.58 20.32
C PRO A 350 19.76 9.62 21.27
N LYS A 351 20.97 9.38 21.81
CA LYS A 351 21.65 10.28 22.73
C LYS A 351 22.30 11.48 22.05
N VAL A 352 22.54 11.40 20.74
CA VAL A 352 23.18 12.46 19.97
C VAL A 352 22.14 13.54 19.64
N PRO A 353 22.35 14.80 20.09
CA PRO A 353 21.43 15.88 19.75
C PRO A 353 21.53 16.25 18.26
N TRP A 354 20.43 16.69 17.66
CA TRP A 354 20.43 17.20 16.31
C TRP A 354 21.28 18.48 16.21
N PRO A 355 22.17 18.60 15.22
CA PRO A 355 22.89 19.83 14.93
C PRO A 355 21.93 20.99 14.65
N ALA A 356 22.37 22.22 14.94
CA ALA A 356 21.56 23.42 14.72
C ALA A 356 21.07 23.56 13.26
N GLU A 357 21.85 23.07 12.29
CA GLU A 357 21.54 23.06 10.86
C GLU A 357 20.38 22.12 10.51
N LEU A 358 20.13 21.09 11.32
CA LEU A 358 19.06 20.10 11.14
C LEU A 358 17.86 20.33 12.07
N THR A 359 17.78 21.51 12.69
CA THR A 359 16.58 21.91 13.43
C THR A 359 15.41 22.03 12.47
N VAL A 360 14.24 21.47 12.85
CA VAL A 360 13.02 21.50 12.03
C VAL A 360 12.69 22.94 11.66
N LYS A 361 12.62 23.17 10.35
CA LYS A 361 12.26 24.48 9.78
C LYS A 361 11.32 24.26 8.61
N LEU A 362 10.06 24.60 8.80
CA LEU A 362 9.01 24.46 7.79
C LEU A 362 8.83 25.77 7.00
N PRO A 363 8.24 25.70 5.77
CA PRO A 363 7.95 26.84 4.92
C PRO A 363 7.01 27.86 5.56
#